data_2c880afd7e756713e656eba3ade8411b
#
_entry.id   2c880afd7e756713e656eba3ade8411b
#
_cell.length_a   1.000
_cell.length_b   1.000
_cell.length_c   1.000
_cell.angle_alpha   90.00
_cell.angle_beta   90.00
_cell.angle_gamma   90.00
#
_symmetry.space_group_name_H-M   'P 1'
#
loop_
_entity.id
_entity.type
_entity.pdbx_description
1 polymer ?
#
loop_
_entity_poly.entity_id
_entity_poly.type
_entity_poly.pdbx_seq_one_letter_code
_entity_poly.pdbx_strand_id
1 'polypeptide(L)'
;MIAYLILGILGAGFLLSIIFTDSSAVMCIAGLSLCIGGIVCKAFLAAKLKRGWNRALQLLLPAAAVFTALFIFSAGGDGTRAAQAKTAEYVYRLASEDNLEEAKTFLESYYETYGENDEVALAAAEGYLVMVKEFRDKDSDRAEKYYWAGSDQLNYHVENTRSKEYYLLQGEYYFLHESSHGLAAYWQQAVEDYPDWGEAHMMAAMALAEQDSLNYDMREYYLKLALELEPDNACAAAELGRVYFEQGYYDHAGACYTMAKEIGSGNDYIEDMADFYLRAIEEVQK
;
A
#
# COMPACT_ATOMS: atom_id res chain seq x y z
N MET A 1 -20.14 16.02 47.60
CA MET A 1 -18.94 15.21 47.82
C MET A 1 -18.91 13.96 46.91
N ILE A 2 -19.92 13.09 46.94
CA ILE A 2 -19.97 11.86 46.09
C ILE A 2 -19.96 12.16 44.59
N ALA A 3 -20.64 13.24 44.13
CA ALA A 3 -20.62 13.63 42.69
C ALA A 3 -19.25 14.06 42.20
N TYR A 4 -18.44 14.71 43.04
CA TYR A 4 -17.08 15.09 42.71
C TYR A 4 -16.14 13.88 42.72
N LEU A 5 -16.40 12.89 43.54
CA LEU A 5 -15.64 11.63 43.56
C LEU A 5 -15.90 10.83 42.26
N ILE A 6 -17.17 10.76 41.82
CA ILE A 6 -17.55 10.10 40.56
C ILE A 6 -16.96 10.83 39.36
N LEU A 7 -17.00 12.18 39.33
CA LEU A 7 -16.36 12.98 38.30
C LEU A 7 -14.82 12.82 38.28
N GLY A 8 -14.21 12.69 39.46
CA GLY A 8 -12.78 12.42 39.59
C GLY A 8 -12.37 11.04 39.06
N ILE A 9 -13.18 10.00 39.36
CA ILE A 9 -12.95 8.64 38.84
C ILE A 9 -13.15 8.58 37.31
N LEU A 10 -14.17 9.28 36.78
CA LEU A 10 -14.43 9.38 35.35
C LEU A 10 -13.34 10.17 34.63
N GLY A 11 -12.83 11.26 35.25
CA GLY A 11 -11.72 12.04 34.72
C GLY A 11 -10.40 11.28 34.73
N ALA A 12 -10.15 10.50 35.78
CA ALA A 12 -8.94 9.65 35.87
C ALA A 12 -9.00 8.49 34.85
N GLY A 13 -10.17 7.90 34.62
CA GLY A 13 -10.39 6.89 33.58
C GLY A 13 -10.15 7.44 32.16
N PHE A 14 -10.62 8.68 31.92
CA PHE A 14 -10.42 9.37 30.66
C PHE A 14 -8.94 9.74 30.42
N LEU A 15 -8.24 10.23 31.45
CA LEU A 15 -6.80 10.51 31.39
C LEU A 15 -5.96 9.22 31.18
N LEU A 16 -6.33 8.12 31.82
CA LEU A 16 -5.70 6.81 31.61
C LEU A 16 -5.94 6.29 30.18
N SER A 17 -7.13 6.52 29.60
CA SER A 17 -7.39 6.13 28.21
C SER A 17 -6.56 6.92 27.18
N ILE A 18 -6.25 8.17 27.48
CA ILE A 18 -5.37 9.02 26.63
C ILE A 18 -3.91 8.55 26.69
N ILE A 19 -3.47 8.03 27.86
CA ILE A 19 -2.09 7.56 28.07
C ILE A 19 -1.87 6.16 27.48
N PHE A 20 -2.92 5.33 27.41
CA PHE A 20 -2.86 3.95 26.89
C PHE A 20 -3.64 3.80 25.58
N THR A 21 -3.33 4.64 24.58
CA THR A 21 -4.03 4.69 23.27
C THR A 21 -3.92 3.43 22.41
N ASP A 22 -3.22 2.40 22.87
CA ASP A 22 -2.95 1.19 22.07
C ASP A 22 -3.80 -0.03 22.37
N SER A 23 -4.89 0.06 23.18
CA SER A 23 -5.75 -1.09 23.38
C SER A 23 -7.25 -0.76 23.26
N SER A 24 -7.92 -1.39 22.29
CA SER A 24 -9.37 -1.36 22.09
C SER A 24 -10.15 -1.77 23.37
N ALA A 25 -9.56 -2.63 24.21
CA ALA A 25 -10.11 -3.06 25.49
C ALA A 25 -10.20 -1.90 26.50
N VAL A 26 -9.22 -1.01 26.56
CA VAL A 26 -9.21 0.14 27.48
C VAL A 26 -10.28 1.16 27.06
N MET A 27 -10.50 1.37 25.77
CA MET A 27 -11.56 2.23 25.25
C MET A 27 -12.96 1.67 25.53
N CYS A 28 -13.16 0.36 25.40
CA CYS A 28 -14.41 -0.30 25.80
C CYS A 28 -14.68 -0.18 27.31
N ILE A 29 -13.67 -0.34 28.15
CA ILE A 29 -13.77 -0.18 29.61
C ILE A 29 -14.07 1.27 29.98
N ALA A 30 -13.44 2.26 29.33
CA ALA A 30 -13.71 3.67 29.53
C ALA A 30 -15.15 4.04 29.10
N GLY A 31 -15.63 3.54 27.96
CA GLY A 31 -17.00 3.72 27.47
C GLY A 31 -18.03 3.10 28.41
N LEU A 32 -17.81 1.87 28.89
CA LEU A 32 -18.64 1.19 29.86
C LEU A 32 -18.68 1.95 31.19
N SER A 33 -17.54 2.47 31.66
CA SER A 33 -17.45 3.24 32.90
C SER A 33 -18.22 4.56 32.81
N LEU A 34 -18.20 5.24 31.66
CA LEU A 34 -18.98 6.44 31.36
C LEU A 34 -20.49 6.13 31.34
N CYS A 35 -20.91 5.04 30.73
CA CYS A 35 -22.30 4.60 30.70
C CYS A 35 -22.83 4.25 32.10
N ILE A 36 -22.06 3.50 32.88
CA ILE A 36 -22.41 3.13 34.25
C ILE A 36 -22.46 4.38 35.15
N GLY A 37 -21.47 5.28 35.02
CA GLY A 37 -21.43 6.55 35.71
C GLY A 37 -22.63 7.44 35.37
N GLY A 38 -23.07 7.48 34.12
CA GLY A 38 -24.25 8.18 33.65
C GLY A 38 -25.57 7.62 34.27
N ILE A 39 -25.68 6.28 34.32
CA ILE A 39 -26.84 5.60 34.91
C ILE A 39 -26.92 5.85 36.42
N VAL A 40 -25.79 5.75 37.14
CA VAL A 40 -25.71 6.00 38.59
C VAL A 40 -26.00 7.48 38.87
N CYS A 41 -25.48 8.40 38.06
CA CYS A 41 -25.76 9.83 38.19
C CYS A 41 -27.24 10.14 37.95
N LYS A 42 -27.88 9.47 36.96
CA LYS A 42 -29.33 9.58 36.69
C LYS A 42 -30.17 9.09 37.88
N ALA A 43 -29.82 7.94 38.46
CA ALA A 43 -30.52 7.38 39.60
C ALA A 43 -30.41 8.29 40.84
N PHE A 44 -29.23 8.89 41.07
CA PHE A 44 -29.00 9.79 42.20
C PHE A 44 -29.69 11.16 42.01
N LEU A 45 -29.69 11.72 40.78
CA LEU A 45 -30.34 12.98 40.44
C LEU A 45 -31.88 12.83 40.42
N ALA A 46 -32.41 11.71 39.95
CA ALA A 46 -33.85 11.42 39.98
C ALA A 46 -34.41 11.38 41.40
N ALA A 47 -33.59 11.02 42.39
CA ALA A 47 -33.96 11.00 43.79
C ALA A 47 -33.99 12.41 44.45
N LYS A 48 -33.34 13.41 43.89
CA LYS A 48 -33.13 14.72 44.52
C LYS A 48 -33.65 15.97 43.78
N LEU A 49 -34.02 15.89 42.47
CA LEU A 49 -34.33 17.07 41.64
C LEU A 49 -35.81 17.19 41.25
N LYS A 50 -36.33 18.43 41.35
CA LYS A 50 -37.68 18.80 40.93
C LYS A 50 -37.93 18.57 39.44
N ARG A 51 -39.19 18.29 39.09
CA ARG A 51 -39.74 17.83 37.80
C ARG A 51 -39.22 18.51 36.49
N GLY A 52 -38.66 19.72 36.54
CA GLY A 52 -38.23 20.46 35.37
C GLY A 52 -36.86 20.03 34.81
N TRP A 53 -35.93 19.62 35.64
CA TRP A 53 -34.60 19.16 35.26
C TRP A 53 -34.56 17.72 34.69
N ASN A 54 -35.60 16.93 35.03
CA ASN A 54 -35.71 15.57 34.52
C ASN A 54 -35.88 15.50 32.98
N ARG A 55 -36.53 16.51 32.38
CA ARG A 55 -36.71 16.53 30.89
C ARG A 55 -35.44 16.84 30.14
N ALA A 56 -34.62 17.78 30.62
CA ALA A 56 -33.33 18.09 30.02
C ALA A 56 -32.34 16.90 30.11
N LEU A 57 -32.34 16.20 31.27
CA LEU A 57 -31.52 15.00 31.43
C LEU A 57 -32.01 13.82 30.59
N GLN A 58 -33.31 13.68 30.34
CA GLN A 58 -33.86 12.62 29.48
C GLN A 58 -33.49 12.81 28.00
N LEU A 59 -33.19 14.06 27.57
CA LEU A 59 -32.71 14.35 26.20
C LEU A 59 -31.18 14.30 26.08
N LEU A 60 -30.46 14.72 27.14
CA LEU A 60 -28.99 14.75 27.12
C LEU A 60 -28.34 13.37 27.23
N LEU A 61 -28.97 12.43 27.98
CA LEU A 61 -28.42 11.07 28.16
C LEU A 61 -28.43 10.23 26.88
N PRO A 62 -29.52 10.16 26.09
CA PRO A 62 -29.49 9.48 24.81
C PRO A 62 -28.52 10.13 23.82
N ALA A 63 -28.43 11.48 23.78
CA ALA A 63 -27.50 12.20 22.94
C ALA A 63 -26.03 11.89 23.33
N ALA A 64 -25.73 11.87 24.63
CA ALA A 64 -24.40 11.46 25.11
C ALA A 64 -24.08 10.00 24.78
N ALA A 65 -25.04 9.08 24.89
CA ALA A 65 -24.85 7.68 24.53
C ALA A 65 -24.61 7.48 23.02
N VAL A 66 -25.37 8.21 22.19
CA VAL A 66 -25.16 8.20 20.73
C VAL A 66 -23.80 8.80 20.37
N PHE A 67 -23.40 9.91 21.00
CA PHE A 67 -22.09 10.54 20.79
C PHE A 67 -20.94 9.61 21.22
N THR A 68 -21.12 8.93 22.35
CA THR A 68 -20.13 7.97 22.84
C THR A 68 -20.05 6.73 21.93
N ALA A 69 -21.19 6.24 21.43
CA ALA A 69 -21.23 5.13 20.48
C ALA A 69 -20.58 5.51 19.13
N LEU A 70 -20.86 6.71 18.61
CA LEU A 70 -20.22 7.23 17.40
C LEU A 70 -18.71 7.43 17.59
N PHE A 71 -18.30 7.93 18.76
CA PHE A 71 -16.87 8.11 19.09
C PHE A 71 -16.15 6.77 19.23
N ILE A 72 -16.77 5.76 19.89
CA ILE A 72 -16.21 4.40 19.98
C ILE A 72 -16.13 3.77 18.60
N PHE A 73 -17.13 3.97 17.75
CA PHE A 73 -17.13 3.44 16.38
C PHE A 73 -16.04 4.10 15.51
N SER A 74 -15.85 5.43 15.60
CA SER A 74 -14.78 6.12 14.88
C SER A 74 -13.38 5.81 15.42
N ALA A 75 -13.23 5.78 16.75
CA ALA A 75 -11.95 5.42 17.38
C ALA A 75 -11.60 3.93 17.21
N GLY A 76 -12.61 3.05 17.16
CA GLY A 76 -12.41 1.64 16.83
C GLY A 76 -11.92 1.44 15.40
N GLY A 77 -12.44 2.24 14.44
CA GLY A 77 -11.98 2.22 13.05
C GLY A 77 -10.50 2.65 12.91
N ASP A 78 -10.11 3.72 13.59
CA ASP A 78 -8.73 4.20 13.54
C ASP A 78 -7.77 3.26 14.32
N GLY A 79 -8.23 2.70 15.44
CA GLY A 79 -7.44 1.72 16.20
C GLY A 79 -7.23 0.40 15.46
N THR A 80 -8.19 -0.06 14.69
CA THR A 80 -8.05 -1.27 13.85
C THR A 80 -7.11 -1.02 12.70
N ARG A 81 -7.21 0.12 12.00
CA ARG A 81 -6.26 0.49 10.93
C ARG A 81 -4.83 0.61 11.44
N ALA A 82 -4.61 1.28 12.56
CA ALA A 82 -3.28 1.39 13.17
C ALA A 82 -2.72 0.02 13.60
N ALA A 83 -3.58 -0.89 14.08
CA ALA A 83 -3.17 -2.25 14.41
C ALA A 83 -2.86 -3.07 13.16
N GLN A 84 -3.63 -2.91 12.09
CA GLN A 84 -3.39 -3.56 10.80
C GLN A 84 -2.09 -3.07 10.16
N ALA A 85 -1.82 -1.76 10.13
CA ALA A 85 -0.58 -1.19 9.63
C ALA A 85 0.65 -1.71 10.41
N LYS A 86 0.57 -1.81 11.74
CA LYS A 86 1.64 -2.42 12.55
C LYS A 86 1.81 -3.91 12.26
N THR A 87 0.72 -4.61 11.96
CA THR A 87 0.77 -6.02 11.57
C THR A 87 1.40 -6.18 10.20
N ALA A 88 1.04 -5.36 9.22
CA ALA A 88 1.63 -5.34 7.89
C ALA A 88 3.15 -5.07 7.95
N GLU A 89 3.57 -4.05 8.72
CA GLU A 89 4.99 -3.77 8.96
C GLU A 89 5.75 -4.96 9.59
N TYR A 90 5.13 -5.62 10.57
CA TYR A 90 5.71 -6.81 11.18
C TYR A 90 5.81 -7.97 10.18
N VAL A 91 4.76 -8.20 9.39
CA VAL A 91 4.70 -9.25 8.37
C VAL A 91 5.73 -8.99 7.27
N TYR A 92 5.82 -7.76 6.75
CA TYR A 92 6.86 -7.39 5.78
C TYR A 92 8.26 -7.73 6.30
N ARG A 93 8.58 -7.33 7.54
CA ARG A 93 9.88 -7.62 8.14
C ARG A 93 10.11 -9.13 8.28
N LEU A 94 9.11 -9.88 8.76
CA LEU A 94 9.21 -11.33 8.92
C LEU A 94 9.38 -12.04 7.58
N ALA A 95 8.66 -11.60 6.54
CA ALA A 95 8.73 -12.15 5.19
C ALA A 95 10.03 -11.77 4.46
N SER A 96 10.63 -10.62 4.80
CA SER A 96 11.91 -10.15 4.24
C SER A 96 13.14 -10.69 4.99
N GLU A 97 12.93 -11.47 6.05
CA GLU A 97 13.99 -12.23 6.72
C GLU A 97 14.05 -13.65 6.13
N ASP A 98 15.23 -14.27 6.25
CA ASP A 98 15.47 -15.60 5.72
C ASP A 98 14.88 -16.71 6.62
N ASN A 99 13.56 -16.64 6.85
CA ASN A 99 12.80 -17.57 7.68
C ASN A 99 11.39 -17.83 7.14
N LEU A 100 11.34 -18.43 5.94
CA LEU A 100 10.11 -18.67 5.19
C LEU A 100 9.03 -19.42 5.99
N GLU A 101 9.42 -20.44 6.76
CA GLU A 101 8.47 -21.27 7.50
C GLU A 101 7.81 -20.54 8.67
N GLU A 102 8.55 -19.64 9.33
CA GLU A 102 8.00 -18.81 10.41
C GLU A 102 7.00 -17.80 9.84
N ALA A 103 7.36 -17.15 8.72
CA ALA A 103 6.47 -16.22 8.04
C ALA A 103 5.17 -16.89 7.58
N LYS A 104 5.24 -18.06 6.96
CA LYS A 104 4.06 -18.84 6.56
C LYS A 104 3.19 -19.22 7.74
N THR A 105 3.78 -19.77 8.80
CA THR A 105 3.04 -20.19 10.01
C THR A 105 2.32 -19.00 10.65
N PHE A 106 2.98 -17.83 10.70
CA PHE A 106 2.36 -16.62 11.22
C PHE A 106 1.15 -16.19 10.36
N LEU A 107 1.32 -16.14 9.04
CA LEU A 107 0.25 -15.74 8.11
C LEU A 107 -0.95 -16.68 8.15
N GLU A 108 -0.72 -18.01 8.16
CA GLU A 108 -1.79 -18.99 8.33
C GLU A 108 -2.60 -18.74 9.61
N SER A 109 -1.91 -18.59 10.75
CA SER A 109 -2.55 -18.30 12.04
C SER A 109 -3.28 -16.96 12.04
N TYR A 110 -2.74 -15.95 11.35
CA TYR A 110 -3.36 -14.64 11.21
C TYR A 110 -4.68 -14.74 10.43
N TYR A 111 -4.66 -15.36 9.24
CA TYR A 111 -5.85 -15.49 8.40
C TYR A 111 -6.92 -16.39 9.02
N GLU A 112 -6.55 -17.44 9.72
CA GLU A 112 -7.51 -18.26 10.51
C GLU A 112 -8.21 -17.44 11.60
N THR A 113 -7.51 -16.47 12.20
CA THR A 113 -8.04 -15.71 13.34
C THR A 113 -8.81 -14.47 12.90
N TYR A 114 -8.31 -13.76 11.89
CA TYR A 114 -8.78 -12.41 11.51
C TYR A 114 -9.40 -12.35 10.12
N GLY A 115 -9.27 -13.39 9.30
CA GLY A 115 -9.67 -13.42 7.90
C GLY A 115 -8.66 -12.73 6.97
N GLU A 116 -9.03 -12.63 5.69
CA GLU A 116 -8.21 -12.01 4.65
C GLU A 116 -8.02 -10.51 4.90
N ASN A 117 -6.85 -10.01 4.54
CA ASN A 117 -6.51 -8.61 4.67
C ASN A 117 -5.48 -8.19 3.61
N ASP A 118 -5.89 -7.33 2.68
CA ASP A 118 -5.07 -6.89 1.55
C ASP A 118 -3.73 -6.27 2.00
N GLU A 119 -3.74 -5.40 3.03
CA GLU A 119 -2.53 -4.73 3.50
C GLU A 119 -1.50 -5.73 4.04
N VAL A 120 -1.96 -6.76 4.75
CA VAL A 120 -1.10 -7.84 5.26
C VAL A 120 -0.58 -8.72 4.15
N ALA A 121 -1.44 -9.09 3.19
CA ALA A 121 -1.07 -9.93 2.06
C ALA A 121 -0.07 -9.22 1.13
N LEU A 122 -0.31 -7.94 0.81
CA LEU A 122 0.61 -7.12 0.01
C LEU A 122 1.97 -6.96 0.71
N ALA A 123 1.98 -6.68 2.02
CA ALA A 123 3.22 -6.57 2.79
C ALA A 123 4.00 -7.89 2.85
N ALA A 124 3.31 -9.03 2.95
CA ALA A 124 3.94 -10.35 2.88
C ALA A 124 4.56 -10.60 1.51
N ALA A 125 3.80 -10.33 0.44
CA ALA A 125 4.29 -10.48 -0.93
C ALA A 125 5.51 -9.60 -1.20
N GLU A 126 5.49 -8.33 -0.76
CA GLU A 126 6.63 -7.42 -0.88
C GLU A 126 7.85 -7.94 -0.13
N GLY A 127 7.69 -8.42 1.10
CA GLY A 127 8.77 -9.02 1.88
C GLY A 127 9.37 -10.26 1.21
N TYR A 128 8.53 -11.16 0.70
CA TYR A 128 9.01 -12.32 -0.05
C TYR A 128 9.71 -11.93 -1.36
N LEU A 129 9.27 -10.86 -2.03
CA LEU A 129 9.94 -10.34 -3.22
C LEU A 129 11.38 -9.87 -2.94
N VAL A 130 11.63 -9.28 -1.78
CA VAL A 130 13.00 -8.93 -1.33
C VAL A 130 13.86 -10.19 -1.28
N MET A 131 13.35 -11.29 -0.73
CA MET A 131 14.08 -12.55 -0.64
C MET A 131 14.27 -13.23 -2.00
N VAL A 132 13.30 -13.12 -2.92
CA VAL A 132 13.47 -13.57 -4.31
C VAL A 132 14.65 -12.86 -4.96
N LYS A 133 14.71 -11.53 -4.86
CA LYS A 133 15.81 -10.71 -5.41
C LYS A 133 17.15 -11.04 -4.74
N GLU A 134 17.18 -11.29 -3.44
CA GLU A 134 18.37 -11.66 -2.69
C GLU A 134 18.97 -13.01 -3.13
N PHE A 135 18.11 -14.02 -3.40
CA PHE A 135 18.54 -15.37 -3.70
C PHE A 135 18.59 -15.70 -5.20
N ARG A 136 18.05 -14.88 -6.09
CA ARG A 136 17.94 -15.14 -7.53
C ARG A 136 19.25 -15.65 -8.13
N ASP A 137 20.35 -14.98 -7.84
CA ASP A 137 21.67 -15.32 -8.39
C ASP A 137 22.52 -16.21 -7.48
N LYS A 138 22.07 -16.47 -6.24
CA LYS A 138 22.83 -17.21 -5.22
C LYS A 138 22.30 -18.62 -5.01
N ASP A 139 20.97 -18.79 -5.00
CA ASP A 139 20.26 -20.02 -4.71
C ASP A 139 18.87 -20.00 -5.39
N SER A 140 18.81 -20.46 -6.61
CA SER A 140 17.59 -20.44 -7.43
C SER A 140 16.44 -21.25 -6.82
N ASP A 141 16.71 -22.38 -6.18
CA ASP A 141 15.69 -23.22 -5.55
C ASP A 141 15.04 -22.50 -4.36
N ARG A 142 15.83 -21.68 -3.69
CA ARG A 142 15.37 -20.89 -2.57
C ARG A 142 14.61 -19.66 -3.04
N ALA A 143 15.10 -18.99 -4.07
CA ALA A 143 14.38 -17.89 -4.72
C ALA A 143 13.00 -18.35 -5.21
N GLU A 144 12.91 -19.53 -5.82
CA GLU A 144 11.65 -20.11 -6.28
C GLU A 144 10.65 -20.34 -5.13
N LYS A 145 11.09 -20.80 -3.97
CA LYS A 145 10.21 -21.02 -2.81
C LYS A 145 9.63 -19.70 -2.28
N TYR A 146 10.44 -18.62 -2.23
CA TYR A 146 9.96 -17.29 -1.86
C TYR A 146 9.04 -16.70 -2.92
N TYR A 147 9.35 -16.93 -4.22
CA TYR A 147 8.50 -16.54 -5.32
C TYR A 147 7.08 -17.11 -5.18
N TRP A 148 6.96 -18.41 -5.00
CA TRP A 148 5.66 -19.05 -4.86
C TRP A 148 4.93 -18.60 -3.59
N ALA A 149 5.64 -18.42 -2.48
CA ALA A 149 5.03 -17.92 -1.25
C ALA A 149 4.44 -16.50 -1.43
N GLY A 150 5.12 -15.62 -2.13
CA GLY A 150 4.61 -14.28 -2.40
C GLY A 150 3.50 -14.26 -3.46
N SER A 151 3.63 -15.06 -4.51
CA SER A 151 2.60 -15.24 -5.53
C SER A 151 1.29 -15.77 -4.92
N ASP A 152 1.38 -16.71 -3.97
CA ASP A 152 0.22 -17.23 -3.25
C ASP A 152 -0.49 -16.12 -2.45
N GLN A 153 0.26 -15.21 -1.80
CA GLN A 153 -0.35 -14.08 -1.10
C GLN A 153 -1.17 -13.20 -2.05
N LEU A 154 -0.62 -12.86 -3.22
CA LEU A 154 -1.29 -12.02 -4.20
C LEU A 154 -2.50 -12.71 -4.83
N ASN A 155 -2.43 -14.00 -5.09
CA ASN A 155 -3.48 -14.73 -5.79
C ASN A 155 -4.64 -15.18 -4.89
N TYR A 156 -4.40 -15.42 -3.60
CA TYR A 156 -5.38 -16.05 -2.72
C TYR A 156 -5.81 -15.18 -1.55
N HIS A 157 -5.03 -14.16 -1.16
CA HIS A 157 -5.26 -13.39 0.06
C HIS A 157 -5.50 -11.89 -0.19
N VAL A 158 -5.43 -11.42 -1.45
CA VAL A 158 -5.78 -10.04 -1.84
C VAL A 158 -7.16 -10.04 -2.48
N GLU A 159 -8.10 -9.31 -1.88
CA GLU A 159 -9.46 -9.13 -2.42
C GLU A 159 -9.51 -8.03 -3.50
N ASN A 160 -8.82 -6.89 -3.27
CA ASN A 160 -8.77 -5.79 -4.21
C ASN A 160 -7.61 -5.92 -5.20
N THR A 161 -7.77 -6.81 -6.18
CA THR A 161 -6.78 -7.07 -7.25
C THR A 161 -6.66 -5.94 -8.27
N ARG A 162 -7.28 -4.81 -8.03
CA ARG A 162 -7.22 -3.61 -8.89
C ARG A 162 -6.61 -2.40 -8.19
N SER A 163 -6.01 -2.56 -6.99
CA SER A 163 -5.25 -1.48 -6.37
C SER A 163 -3.94 -1.23 -7.12
N LYS A 164 -3.41 0.00 -7.10
CA LYS A 164 -2.12 0.31 -7.72
C LYS A 164 -0.99 -0.52 -7.10
N GLU A 165 -1.02 -0.70 -5.80
CA GLU A 165 -0.06 -1.52 -5.05
C GLU A 165 -0.06 -2.97 -5.52
N TYR A 166 -1.25 -3.54 -5.72
CA TYR A 166 -1.37 -4.89 -6.28
C TYR A 166 -0.81 -4.96 -7.69
N TYR A 167 -1.15 -3.98 -8.57
CA TYR A 167 -0.62 -3.94 -9.94
C TYR A 167 0.90 -3.90 -9.96
N LEU A 168 1.54 -3.11 -9.10
CA LEU A 168 3.00 -3.03 -9.03
C LEU A 168 3.60 -4.36 -8.59
N LEU A 169 3.15 -4.92 -7.47
CA LEU A 169 3.71 -6.16 -6.94
C LEU A 169 3.47 -7.35 -7.89
N GLN A 170 2.26 -7.55 -8.36
CA GLN A 170 1.94 -8.64 -9.27
C GLN A 170 2.71 -8.50 -10.60
N GLY A 171 2.88 -7.28 -11.09
CA GLY A 171 3.69 -6.98 -12.28
C GLY A 171 5.15 -7.39 -12.09
N GLU A 172 5.75 -7.11 -10.93
CA GLU A 172 7.11 -7.56 -10.61
C GLU A 172 7.21 -9.09 -10.54
N TYR A 173 6.24 -9.77 -9.94
CA TYR A 173 6.18 -11.24 -9.92
C TYR A 173 6.08 -11.83 -11.33
N TYR A 174 5.27 -11.26 -12.22
CA TYR A 174 5.21 -11.69 -13.62
C TYR A 174 6.53 -11.48 -14.36
N PHE A 175 7.20 -10.37 -14.12
CA PHE A 175 8.50 -10.08 -14.73
C PHE A 175 9.60 -11.07 -14.29
N LEU A 176 9.56 -11.50 -13.03
CA LEU A 176 10.54 -12.45 -12.49
C LEU A 176 10.36 -13.88 -12.99
N HIS A 177 9.16 -14.28 -13.40
CA HIS A 177 8.83 -15.65 -13.77
C HIS A 177 9.03 -15.99 -15.26
N GLU A 178 9.69 -15.14 -16.06
CA GLU A 178 9.94 -15.36 -17.51
C GLU A 178 8.67 -15.57 -18.37
N SER A 179 7.46 -15.44 -17.79
CA SER A 179 6.23 -15.55 -18.56
C SER A 179 5.74 -14.16 -19.00
N SER A 180 6.39 -13.60 -20.02
CA SER A 180 5.95 -12.34 -20.66
C SER A 180 4.57 -12.47 -21.33
N HIS A 181 4.07 -13.69 -21.51
CA HIS A 181 2.73 -13.95 -22.05
C HIS A 181 1.65 -13.47 -21.07
N GLY A 182 1.02 -12.37 -21.41
CA GLY A 182 -0.02 -11.77 -20.60
C GLY A 182 0.39 -10.51 -19.83
N LEU A 183 1.69 -10.25 -19.69
CA LEU A 183 2.17 -9.05 -18.99
C LEU A 183 1.70 -7.75 -19.69
N ALA A 184 1.69 -7.72 -21.02
CA ALA A 184 1.17 -6.58 -21.78
C ALA A 184 -0.33 -6.37 -21.54
N ALA A 185 -1.13 -7.43 -21.57
CA ALA A 185 -2.57 -7.35 -21.28
C ALA A 185 -2.83 -6.94 -19.82
N TYR A 186 -2.01 -7.40 -18.90
CA TYR A 186 -2.07 -7.03 -17.48
C TYR A 186 -1.86 -5.52 -17.28
N TRP A 187 -0.80 -4.96 -17.85
CA TRP A 187 -0.54 -3.52 -17.74
C TRP A 187 -1.52 -2.67 -18.55
N GLN A 188 -2.07 -3.18 -19.67
CA GLN A 188 -3.17 -2.53 -20.38
C GLN A 188 -4.43 -2.44 -19.50
N GLN A 189 -4.72 -3.47 -18.69
CA GLN A 189 -5.82 -3.41 -17.72
C GLN A 189 -5.55 -2.35 -16.63
N ALA A 190 -4.31 -2.22 -16.16
CA ALA A 190 -3.92 -1.17 -15.22
C ALA A 190 -4.15 0.23 -15.79
N VAL A 191 -3.82 0.43 -17.08
CA VAL A 191 -4.10 1.69 -17.80
C VAL A 191 -5.60 1.96 -17.95
N GLU A 192 -6.42 0.93 -18.18
CA GLU A 192 -7.88 1.08 -18.24
C GLU A 192 -8.48 1.46 -16.88
N ASP A 193 -7.99 0.85 -15.80
CA ASP A 193 -8.46 1.14 -14.45
C ASP A 193 -7.94 2.50 -13.93
N TYR A 194 -6.75 2.92 -14.37
CA TYR A 194 -6.07 4.16 -13.95
C TYR A 194 -5.47 4.91 -15.15
N PRO A 195 -6.29 5.56 -15.99
CA PRO A 195 -5.82 6.20 -17.21
C PRO A 195 -4.89 7.41 -16.99
N ASP A 196 -4.86 7.95 -15.77
CA ASP A 196 -4.00 9.05 -15.33
C ASP A 196 -2.75 8.59 -14.58
N TRP A 197 -2.41 7.30 -14.62
CA TRP A 197 -1.23 6.75 -13.96
C TRP A 197 -0.10 6.55 -14.97
N GLY A 198 0.86 7.50 -14.99
CA GLY A 198 1.97 7.52 -15.95
C GLY A 198 2.85 6.28 -15.88
N GLU A 199 3.14 5.78 -14.67
CA GLU A 199 3.90 4.53 -14.49
C GLU A 199 3.23 3.33 -15.15
N ALA A 200 1.88 3.19 -15.08
CA ALA A 200 1.17 2.10 -15.74
C ALA A 200 1.32 2.16 -17.28
N HIS A 201 1.28 3.36 -17.86
CA HIS A 201 1.55 3.55 -19.29
C HIS A 201 2.99 3.15 -19.65
N MET A 202 3.98 3.55 -18.85
CA MET A 202 5.36 3.15 -19.05
C MET A 202 5.51 1.62 -18.98
N MET A 203 4.93 0.98 -17.97
CA MET A 203 5.00 -0.47 -17.80
C MET A 203 4.27 -1.22 -18.92
N ALA A 204 3.16 -0.69 -19.45
CA ALA A 204 2.50 -1.25 -20.63
C ALA A 204 3.39 -1.21 -21.88
N ALA A 205 4.12 -0.12 -22.09
CA ALA A 205 5.08 -0.02 -23.20
C ALA A 205 6.24 -1.00 -23.06
N MET A 206 6.78 -1.16 -21.84
CA MET A 206 7.86 -2.12 -21.57
C MET A 206 7.38 -3.56 -21.77
N ALA A 207 6.18 -3.90 -21.28
CA ALA A 207 5.60 -5.23 -21.45
C ALA A 207 5.31 -5.56 -22.94
N LEU A 208 4.91 -4.55 -23.73
CA LEU A 208 4.77 -4.70 -25.19
C LEU A 208 6.13 -4.98 -25.87
N ALA A 209 7.22 -4.38 -25.40
CA ALA A 209 8.55 -4.63 -25.94
C ALA A 209 8.99 -6.09 -25.76
N GLU A 210 8.63 -6.72 -24.65
CA GLU A 210 8.92 -8.14 -24.38
C GLU A 210 8.05 -9.07 -25.22
N GLN A 211 6.81 -8.69 -25.52
CA GLN A 211 5.87 -9.50 -26.29
C GLN A 211 6.08 -9.36 -27.80
N ASP A 212 6.25 -8.14 -28.29
CA ASP A 212 6.46 -7.78 -29.70
C ASP A 212 7.35 -6.52 -29.77
N SER A 213 8.65 -6.74 -29.89
CA SER A 213 9.64 -5.66 -29.93
C SER A 213 9.45 -4.70 -31.12
N LEU A 214 8.74 -5.11 -32.17
CA LEU A 214 8.48 -4.30 -33.37
C LEU A 214 7.22 -3.45 -33.26
N ASN A 215 6.48 -3.53 -32.17
CA ASN A 215 5.28 -2.70 -31.97
C ASN A 215 5.65 -1.27 -31.50
N TYR A 216 6.46 -0.59 -32.34
CA TYR A 216 6.99 0.74 -32.02
C TYR A 216 5.90 1.79 -31.81
N ASP A 217 4.85 1.79 -32.64
CA ASP A 217 3.80 2.81 -32.60
C ASP A 217 3.07 2.82 -31.25
N MET A 218 2.70 1.64 -30.73
CA MET A 218 2.01 1.53 -29.44
C MET A 218 2.95 1.81 -28.27
N ARG A 219 4.21 1.36 -28.33
CA ARG A 219 5.23 1.66 -27.33
C ARG A 219 5.47 3.16 -27.24
N GLU A 220 5.66 3.83 -28.38
CA GLU A 220 5.83 5.28 -28.46
C GLU A 220 4.62 6.02 -27.88
N TYR A 221 3.39 5.59 -28.23
CA TYR A 221 2.15 6.17 -27.73
C TYR A 221 2.07 6.13 -26.21
N TYR A 222 2.27 4.95 -25.62
CA TYR A 222 2.22 4.80 -24.17
C TYR A 222 3.32 5.58 -23.44
N LEU A 223 4.55 5.60 -23.95
CA LEU A 223 5.66 6.33 -23.36
C LEU A 223 5.48 7.85 -23.42
N LYS A 224 4.89 8.36 -24.50
CA LYS A 224 4.52 9.77 -24.58
C LYS A 224 3.45 10.13 -23.56
N LEU A 225 2.41 9.30 -23.41
CA LEU A 225 1.40 9.51 -22.36
C LEU A 225 2.01 9.44 -20.96
N ALA A 226 2.92 8.50 -20.71
CA ALA A 226 3.62 8.42 -19.44
C ALA A 226 4.35 9.74 -19.11
N LEU A 227 5.05 10.32 -20.09
CA LEU A 227 5.76 11.60 -19.92
C LEU A 227 4.84 12.83 -19.87
N GLU A 228 3.66 12.78 -20.49
CA GLU A 228 2.64 13.83 -20.34
C GLU A 228 2.06 13.84 -18.91
N LEU A 229 1.85 12.67 -18.33
CA LEU A 229 1.31 12.50 -16.96
C LEU A 229 2.38 12.70 -15.88
N GLU A 230 3.58 12.20 -16.13
CA GLU A 230 4.73 12.23 -15.21
C GLU A 230 5.98 12.75 -15.96
N PRO A 231 6.13 14.07 -16.12
CA PRO A 231 7.24 14.65 -16.91
C PRO A 231 8.63 14.39 -16.31
N ASP A 232 8.71 14.01 -15.06
CA ASP A 232 9.93 13.67 -14.32
C ASP A 232 10.23 12.16 -14.30
N ASN A 233 9.53 11.36 -15.09
CA ASN A 233 9.78 9.93 -15.22
C ASN A 233 10.98 9.64 -16.15
N ALA A 234 12.17 9.58 -15.53
CA ALA A 234 13.42 9.33 -16.24
C ALA A 234 13.43 7.97 -16.99
N CYS A 235 12.78 6.94 -16.42
CA CYS A 235 12.68 5.63 -17.06
C CYS A 235 11.83 5.70 -18.34
N ALA A 236 10.70 6.40 -18.30
CA ALA A 236 9.86 6.58 -19.48
C ALA A 236 10.60 7.35 -20.60
N ALA A 237 11.39 8.36 -20.23
CA ALA A 237 12.21 9.10 -21.18
C ALA A 237 13.30 8.20 -21.84
N ALA A 238 13.96 7.38 -21.02
CA ALA A 238 14.98 6.45 -21.52
C ALA A 238 14.39 5.37 -22.44
N GLU A 239 13.23 4.81 -22.06
CA GLU A 239 12.53 3.81 -22.88
C GLU A 239 12.03 4.40 -24.21
N LEU A 240 11.55 5.65 -24.21
CA LEU A 240 11.21 6.36 -25.44
C LEU A 240 12.44 6.58 -26.33
N GLY A 241 13.58 6.91 -25.72
CA GLY A 241 14.88 6.96 -26.41
C GLY A 241 15.23 5.64 -27.07
N ARG A 242 15.00 4.50 -26.39
CA ARG A 242 15.21 3.16 -26.91
C ARG A 242 14.31 2.87 -28.12
N VAL A 243 13.03 3.21 -28.06
CA VAL A 243 12.09 3.07 -29.18
C VAL A 243 12.58 3.83 -30.41
N TYR A 244 13.01 5.09 -30.25
CA TYR A 244 13.55 5.87 -31.37
C TYR A 244 14.89 5.36 -31.88
N PHE A 245 15.77 4.88 -31.02
CA PHE A 245 17.04 4.28 -31.40
C PHE A 245 16.84 3.02 -32.25
N GLU A 246 15.95 2.13 -31.84
CA GLU A 246 15.59 0.90 -32.55
C GLU A 246 14.99 1.19 -33.94
N GLN A 247 14.27 2.30 -34.10
CA GLN A 247 13.74 2.78 -35.37
C GLN A 247 14.77 3.54 -36.26
N GLY A 248 15.96 3.84 -35.72
CA GLY A 248 16.97 4.63 -36.41
C GLY A 248 16.74 6.14 -36.36
N TYR A 249 15.82 6.63 -35.51
CA TYR A 249 15.59 8.07 -35.32
C TYR A 249 16.56 8.64 -34.27
N TYR A 250 17.85 8.66 -34.62
CA TYR A 250 18.94 8.93 -33.69
C TYR A 250 18.88 10.32 -33.03
N ASP A 251 18.42 11.35 -33.76
CA ASP A 251 18.28 12.69 -33.18
C ASP A 251 17.21 12.73 -32.06
N HIS A 252 16.10 12.04 -32.29
CA HIS A 252 15.03 11.91 -31.27
C HIS A 252 15.51 11.06 -30.10
N ALA A 253 16.17 9.96 -30.35
CA ALA A 253 16.75 9.11 -29.33
C ALA A 253 17.74 9.89 -28.45
N GLY A 254 18.62 10.67 -29.04
CA GLY A 254 19.58 11.50 -28.31
C GLY A 254 18.94 12.54 -27.44
N ALA A 255 17.86 13.18 -27.92
CA ALA A 255 17.09 14.12 -27.09
C ALA A 255 16.44 13.43 -25.88
N CYS A 256 15.84 12.24 -26.09
CA CYS A 256 15.21 11.47 -24.99
C CYS A 256 16.23 10.99 -23.95
N TYR A 257 17.39 10.48 -24.37
CA TYR A 257 18.44 10.07 -23.44
C TYR A 257 19.06 11.25 -22.67
N THR A 258 19.21 12.40 -23.33
CA THR A 258 19.63 13.63 -22.63
C THR A 258 18.62 14.03 -21.55
N MET A 259 17.34 14.03 -21.91
CA MET A 259 16.26 14.30 -20.95
C MET A 259 16.25 13.29 -19.80
N ALA A 260 16.37 11.98 -20.11
CA ALA A 260 16.43 10.94 -19.08
C ALA A 260 17.58 11.16 -18.09
N LYS A 261 18.75 11.55 -18.60
CA LYS A 261 19.92 11.84 -17.78
C LYS A 261 19.74 13.08 -16.91
N GLU A 262 19.12 14.14 -17.45
CA GLU A 262 18.83 15.35 -16.67
C GLU A 262 17.85 15.10 -15.53
N ILE A 263 16.77 14.36 -15.82
CA ILE A 263 15.73 14.00 -14.81
C ILE A 263 16.28 13.00 -13.80
N GLY A 264 16.96 11.96 -14.28
CA GLY A 264 17.50 10.85 -13.47
C GLY A 264 18.85 11.15 -12.83
N SER A 265 19.25 12.44 -12.73
CA SER A 265 20.54 12.82 -12.12
C SER A 265 20.70 12.27 -10.72
N GLY A 266 21.79 11.50 -10.52
CA GLY A 266 22.07 10.76 -9.28
C GLY A 266 21.53 9.33 -9.25
N ASN A 267 20.92 8.86 -10.34
CA ASN A 267 20.58 7.46 -10.54
C ASN A 267 21.60 6.84 -11.53
N ASP A 268 22.59 6.16 -10.98
CA ASP A 268 23.71 5.58 -11.75
C ASP A 268 23.23 4.70 -12.91
N TYR A 269 22.14 3.94 -12.72
CA TYR A 269 21.61 3.07 -13.77
C TYR A 269 21.08 3.87 -14.98
N ILE A 270 20.32 4.93 -14.73
CA ILE A 270 19.78 5.80 -15.80
C ILE A 270 20.91 6.55 -16.50
N GLU A 271 21.86 7.08 -15.73
CA GLU A 271 23.02 7.79 -16.27
C GLU A 271 23.88 6.87 -17.15
N ASP A 272 24.22 5.68 -16.68
CA ASP A 272 25.03 4.70 -17.43
C ASP A 272 24.33 4.27 -18.72
N MET A 273 23.03 4.00 -18.67
CA MET A 273 22.22 3.62 -19.83
C MET A 273 22.17 4.77 -20.84
N ALA A 274 21.88 5.98 -20.41
CA ALA A 274 21.83 7.15 -21.28
C ALA A 274 23.21 7.41 -21.95
N ASP A 275 24.29 7.35 -21.18
CA ASP A 275 25.66 7.54 -21.69
C ASP A 275 26.07 6.45 -22.68
N PHE A 276 25.63 5.21 -22.48
CA PHE A 276 25.85 4.12 -23.40
C PHE A 276 25.20 4.42 -24.76
N TYR A 277 23.91 4.76 -24.76
CA TYR A 277 23.19 5.01 -26.02
C TYR A 277 23.63 6.31 -26.71
N LEU A 278 23.92 7.38 -25.96
CA LEU A 278 24.44 8.63 -26.54
C LEU A 278 25.77 8.39 -27.27
N ARG A 279 26.68 7.59 -26.71
CA ARG A 279 27.91 7.18 -27.38
C ARG A 279 27.65 6.34 -28.64
N ALA A 280 26.69 5.38 -28.54
CA ALA A 280 26.33 4.58 -29.71
C ALA A 280 25.75 5.43 -30.86
N ILE A 281 24.94 6.44 -30.53
CA ILE A 281 24.42 7.40 -31.53
C ILE A 281 25.55 8.18 -32.20
N GLU A 282 26.50 8.69 -31.44
CA GLU A 282 27.68 9.41 -32.00
C GLU A 282 28.50 8.54 -32.94
N GLU A 283 28.60 7.23 -32.66
CA GLU A 283 29.33 6.30 -33.52
C GLU A 283 28.61 6.02 -34.84
N VAL A 284 27.29 5.91 -34.81
CA VAL A 284 26.47 5.63 -36.01
C VAL A 284 26.35 6.86 -36.92
N GLN A 285 26.44 8.06 -36.37
CA GLN A 285 26.35 9.33 -37.14
C GLN A 285 27.69 9.80 -37.72
N LYS A 286 28.80 9.13 -37.42
CA LYS A 286 30.13 9.39 -37.99
C LYS A 286 30.32 8.72 -39.36
#